data_13721cac17832a63a01ab95d1176f0ce
#
_entry.id   13721cac17832a63a01ab95d1176f0ce
#
_cell.length_a   1.000
_cell.length_b   1.000
_cell.length_c   1.000
_cell.angle_alpha   90.00
_cell.angle_beta   90.00
_cell.angle_gamma   90.00
#
_symmetry.space_group_name_H-M   'P 1'
#
loop_
_entity.id
_entity.type
_entity.pdbx_description
1 polymer ?
#
loop_
_entity_poly.entity_id
_entity_poly.type
_entity_poly.pdbx_seq_one_letter_code
_entity_poly.pdbx_strand_id
1 'polypeptide(L)'
;MFILGTICCRGGSKGVPGKNIKLLNAKPLIAYTIETAKKVSAINDLIVSTDNNDIATIAKQNGIEKILHRPNALAADDTSKWLVFRDVVEKYEKEFETTIDYIVDMDVTVP
;
A
#
# COMPACT_ATOMS: atom_id res chain seq x y z
N MET A 1 -3.90 18.92 -10.38
CA MET A 1 -3.07 18.32 -9.32
C MET A 1 -3.40 16.85 -9.18
N PHE A 2 -2.39 15.99 -9.19
CA PHE A 2 -2.60 14.54 -9.04
C PHE A 2 -2.12 14.08 -7.66
N ILE A 3 -3.02 13.49 -6.90
CA ILE A 3 -2.76 12.96 -5.56
C ILE A 3 -2.86 11.44 -5.59
N LEU A 4 -1.76 10.77 -5.28
CA LEU A 4 -1.70 9.32 -5.20
C LEU A 4 -1.84 8.87 -3.74
N GLY A 5 -2.84 8.04 -3.47
CA GLY A 5 -2.95 7.35 -2.19
C GLY A 5 -2.11 6.08 -2.22
N THR A 6 -1.34 5.87 -1.19
CA THR A 6 -0.49 4.67 -1.08
C THR A 6 -0.77 3.92 0.21
N ILE A 7 -0.80 2.59 0.10
CA ILE A 7 -0.80 1.69 1.25
C ILE A 7 0.44 0.81 1.06
N CYS A 8 1.48 1.08 1.83
CA CYS A 8 2.75 0.38 1.73
C CYS A 8 2.83 -0.68 2.80
N CYS A 9 2.80 -1.96 2.39
CA CYS A 9 2.77 -3.10 3.29
C CYS A 9 3.89 -4.08 2.92
N ARG A 10 4.57 -4.60 3.92
CA ARG A 10 5.51 -5.72 3.73
C ARG A 10 4.94 -6.98 4.36
N GLY A 11 5.33 -8.15 3.84
CA GLY A 11 4.87 -9.43 4.35
C GLY A 11 5.38 -9.74 5.74
N GLY A 12 6.64 -9.36 6.02
CA GLY A 12 7.21 -9.46 7.36
C GLY A 12 6.91 -8.20 8.16
N SER A 13 6.26 -8.33 9.31
CA SER A 13 5.99 -7.20 10.19
C SER A 13 6.70 -7.43 11.51
N LYS A 14 7.50 -6.44 11.96
CA LYS A 14 8.24 -6.54 13.21
C LYS A 14 7.27 -6.74 14.37
N GLY A 15 7.47 -7.81 15.13
CA GLY A 15 6.66 -8.15 16.29
C GLY A 15 5.39 -8.95 15.99
N VAL A 16 4.75 -8.75 14.85
CA VAL A 16 3.52 -9.48 14.47
C VAL A 16 3.60 -9.86 12.99
N PRO A 17 4.20 -11.03 12.65
CA PRO A 17 4.22 -11.50 11.26
C PRO A 17 2.81 -11.63 10.69
N GLY A 18 2.64 -11.16 9.46
CA GLY A 18 1.33 -11.21 8.81
C GLY A 18 0.30 -10.24 9.35
N LYS A 19 0.72 -9.20 10.09
CA LYS A 19 -0.20 -8.22 10.67
C LYS A 19 -1.19 -7.64 9.67
N ASN A 20 -0.74 -7.36 8.46
CA ASN A 20 -1.56 -6.68 7.46
C ASN A 20 -2.75 -7.51 6.98
N ILE A 21 -2.66 -8.83 7.07
CA ILE A 21 -3.73 -9.74 6.67
C ILE A 21 -4.35 -10.47 7.84
N LYS A 22 -3.92 -10.17 9.07
CA LYS A 22 -4.53 -10.72 10.26
C LYS A 22 -5.98 -10.25 10.38
N LEU A 23 -6.86 -11.16 10.75
CA LEU A 23 -8.29 -10.84 10.84
C LEU A 23 -8.64 -10.09 12.12
N LEU A 24 -9.47 -9.08 11.98
CA LEU A 24 -10.16 -8.41 13.07
C LEU A 24 -11.65 -8.46 12.73
N ASN A 25 -12.45 -9.07 13.60
CA ASN A 25 -13.89 -9.29 13.32
C ASN A 25 -14.12 -9.98 11.97
N ALA A 26 -13.33 -11.01 11.68
CA ALA A 26 -13.37 -11.80 10.43
C ALA A 26 -13.01 -11.01 9.17
N LYS A 27 -12.31 -9.88 9.32
CA LYS A 27 -11.91 -9.02 8.20
C LYS A 27 -10.43 -8.68 8.28
N PRO A 28 -9.65 -8.81 7.19
CA PRO A 28 -8.23 -8.46 7.21
C PRO A 28 -8.01 -7.00 7.59
N LEU A 29 -6.97 -6.70 8.37
CA LEU A 29 -6.67 -5.34 8.79
C LEU A 29 -6.49 -4.40 7.60
N ILE A 30 -5.83 -4.86 6.53
CA ILE A 30 -5.64 -4.04 5.33
C ILE A 30 -6.96 -3.61 4.70
N ALA A 31 -8.02 -4.43 4.81
CA ALA A 31 -9.33 -4.10 4.26
C ALA A 31 -9.93 -2.84 4.91
N TYR A 32 -9.74 -2.66 6.21
CA TYR A 32 -10.21 -1.45 6.90
C TYR A 32 -9.50 -0.21 6.37
N THR A 33 -8.19 -0.29 6.17
CA THR A 33 -7.40 0.82 5.62
C THR A 33 -7.84 1.16 4.20
N ILE A 34 -8.07 0.14 3.36
CA ILE A 34 -8.55 0.34 1.99
C ILE A 34 -9.90 1.04 1.98
N GLU A 35 -10.82 0.62 2.82
CA GLU A 35 -12.14 1.25 2.91
C GLU A 35 -12.06 2.72 3.34
N THR A 36 -11.21 3.02 4.32
CA THR A 36 -10.99 4.40 4.76
C THR A 36 -10.40 5.24 3.64
N ALA A 37 -9.40 4.71 2.94
CA ALA A 37 -8.75 5.41 1.84
C ALA A 37 -9.72 5.73 0.70
N LYS A 38 -10.61 4.81 0.37
CA LYS A 38 -11.59 5.00 -0.71
C LYS A 38 -12.60 6.10 -0.42
N LYS A 39 -12.76 6.49 0.83
CA LYS A 39 -13.66 7.59 1.23
C LYS A 39 -13.03 8.96 1.05
N VAL A 40 -11.74 9.04 0.79
CA VAL A 40 -11.03 10.31 0.62
C VAL A 40 -11.16 10.77 -0.83
N SER A 41 -12.05 11.73 -1.08
CA SER A 41 -12.36 12.18 -2.45
C SER A 41 -11.20 12.90 -3.14
N ALA A 42 -10.27 13.47 -2.37
CA ALA A 42 -9.12 14.18 -2.92
C ALA A 42 -8.07 13.24 -3.55
N ILE A 43 -8.11 11.95 -3.22
CA ILE A 43 -7.18 10.96 -3.79
C ILE A 43 -7.63 10.61 -5.20
N ASN A 44 -6.75 10.82 -6.19
CA ASN A 44 -7.05 10.54 -7.59
C ASN A 44 -6.93 9.05 -7.93
N ASP A 45 -5.98 8.35 -7.30
CA ASP A 45 -5.78 6.92 -7.48
C ASP A 45 -5.22 6.32 -6.20
N LEU A 46 -5.48 5.03 -5.96
CA LEU A 46 -5.05 4.33 -4.77
C LEU A 46 -4.31 3.06 -5.17
N ILE A 47 -3.09 2.91 -4.67
CA ILE A 47 -2.28 1.72 -4.95
C ILE A 47 -1.83 1.05 -3.65
N VAL A 48 -1.50 -0.23 -3.75
CA VAL A 48 -0.83 -0.97 -2.69
C VAL A 48 0.56 -1.34 -3.17
N SER A 49 1.58 -1.04 -2.35
CA SER A 49 2.96 -1.45 -2.58
C SER A 49 3.31 -2.56 -1.59
N THR A 50 3.66 -3.73 -2.09
CA THR A 50 3.96 -4.87 -1.21
C THR A 50 4.93 -5.85 -1.88
N ASP A 51 5.69 -6.57 -1.05
CA ASP A 51 6.54 -7.69 -1.46
C ASP A 51 5.83 -9.04 -1.34
N ASN A 52 4.62 -9.06 -0.79
CA ASN A 52 3.91 -10.29 -0.41
C ASN A 52 2.71 -10.55 -1.31
N ASN A 53 2.67 -11.75 -1.90
CA ASN A 53 1.59 -12.13 -2.82
C ASN A 53 0.24 -12.28 -2.13
N ASP A 54 0.20 -12.71 -0.88
CA ASP A 54 -1.05 -12.85 -0.12
C ASP A 54 -1.67 -11.48 0.14
N ILE A 55 -0.86 -10.50 0.51
CA ILE A 55 -1.30 -9.12 0.70
C ILE A 55 -1.84 -8.57 -0.62
N ALA A 56 -1.13 -8.80 -1.72
CA ALA A 56 -1.57 -8.35 -3.04
C ALA A 56 -2.92 -8.95 -3.42
N THR A 57 -3.11 -10.25 -3.19
CA THR A 57 -4.37 -10.94 -3.48
C THR A 57 -5.53 -10.35 -2.67
N ILE A 58 -5.32 -10.15 -1.36
CA ILE A 58 -6.36 -9.61 -0.48
C ILE A 58 -6.68 -8.16 -0.87
N ALA A 59 -5.67 -7.37 -1.23
CA ALA A 59 -5.89 -6.00 -1.69
C ALA A 59 -6.77 -5.98 -2.94
N LYS A 60 -6.51 -6.85 -3.91
CA LYS A 60 -7.33 -6.96 -5.12
C LYS A 60 -8.76 -7.36 -4.80
N GLN A 61 -8.96 -8.29 -3.86
CA GLN A 61 -10.29 -8.73 -3.43
C GLN A 61 -11.08 -7.58 -2.78
N ASN A 62 -10.39 -6.57 -2.26
CA ASN A 62 -11.01 -5.41 -1.63
C ASN A 62 -11.05 -4.19 -2.56
N GLY A 63 -10.83 -4.39 -3.86
CA GLY A 63 -11.06 -3.37 -4.87
C GLY A 63 -9.86 -2.52 -5.24
N ILE A 64 -8.65 -2.92 -4.88
CA ILE A 64 -7.44 -2.27 -5.36
C ILE A 64 -7.08 -2.83 -6.73
N GLU A 65 -7.06 -1.98 -7.74
CA GLU A 65 -6.73 -2.40 -9.12
C GLU A 65 -5.24 -2.43 -9.38
N LYS A 66 -4.47 -1.54 -8.73
CA LYS A 66 -3.04 -1.35 -9.00
C LYS A 66 -2.20 -1.79 -7.81
N ILE A 67 -1.43 -2.84 -8.03
CA ILE A 67 -0.48 -3.35 -7.05
C ILE A 67 0.92 -3.12 -7.61
N LEU A 68 1.77 -2.41 -6.86
CA LEU A 68 3.17 -2.23 -7.22
C LEU A 68 4.02 -3.18 -6.38
N HIS A 69 4.82 -3.99 -7.06
CA HIS A 69 5.70 -4.91 -6.37
C HIS A 69 6.84 -4.15 -5.68
N ARG A 70 6.98 -4.34 -4.36
CA ARG A 70 8.10 -3.79 -3.60
C ARG A 70 9.26 -4.77 -3.67
N PRO A 71 10.45 -4.34 -4.13
CA PRO A 71 11.63 -5.21 -4.12
C PRO A 71 11.97 -5.67 -2.71
N ASN A 72 12.49 -6.91 -2.58
CA ASN A 72 12.89 -7.44 -1.28
C ASN A 72 13.88 -6.53 -0.55
N ALA A 73 14.76 -5.88 -1.29
CA ALA A 73 15.71 -4.92 -0.72
C ALA A 73 15.03 -3.74 -0.02
N LEU A 74 13.78 -3.43 -0.38
CA LEU A 74 13.00 -2.35 0.22
C LEU A 74 11.93 -2.87 1.19
N ALA A 75 11.93 -4.15 1.51
CA ALA A 75 10.95 -4.76 2.42
C ALA A 75 11.53 -5.09 3.80
N ALA A 76 12.78 -4.71 4.06
CA ALA A 76 13.43 -4.93 5.34
C ALA A 76 12.87 -4.00 6.43
N ASP A 77 12.98 -4.42 7.70
CA ASP A 77 12.48 -3.65 8.83
C ASP A 77 13.09 -2.26 8.94
N ASP A 78 14.34 -2.10 8.51
CA ASP A 78 15.09 -0.85 8.61
C ASP A 78 15.04 -0.01 7.33
N THR A 79 14.24 -0.42 6.34
CA THR A 79 14.09 0.35 5.11
C THR A 79 13.37 1.67 5.38
N SER A 80 13.98 2.79 4.95
CA SER A 80 13.36 4.09 5.05
C SER A 80 12.10 4.17 4.17
N LYS A 81 11.02 4.74 4.71
CA LYS A 81 9.80 4.98 3.92
C LYS A 81 10.07 5.89 2.72
N TRP A 82 11.03 6.78 2.83
CA TRP A 82 11.43 7.64 1.71
C TRP A 82 11.85 6.83 0.49
N LEU A 83 12.64 5.76 0.69
CA LEU A 83 13.06 4.89 -0.40
C LEU A 83 11.88 4.13 -1.01
N VAL A 84 10.92 3.72 -0.19
CA VAL A 84 9.71 3.06 -0.66
C VAL A 84 8.87 4.02 -1.50
N PHE A 85 8.68 5.25 -1.05
CA PHE A 85 7.92 6.26 -1.80
C PHE A 85 8.60 6.59 -3.14
N ARG A 86 9.92 6.72 -3.14
CA ARG A 86 10.67 6.95 -4.37
C ARG A 86 10.46 5.83 -5.38
N ASP A 87 10.51 4.58 -4.92
CA ASP A 87 10.24 3.40 -5.76
C ASP A 87 8.82 3.45 -6.34
N VAL A 88 7.83 3.76 -5.52
CA VAL A 88 6.43 3.87 -5.92
C VAL A 88 6.25 4.96 -6.98
N VAL A 89 6.81 6.14 -6.74
CA VAL A 89 6.69 7.27 -7.67
C VAL A 89 7.30 6.94 -9.02
N GLU A 90 8.52 6.41 -9.04
CA GLU A 90 9.21 6.06 -10.27
C GLU A 90 8.42 5.02 -11.08
N LYS A 91 7.93 3.98 -10.43
CA LYS A 91 7.17 2.91 -11.11
C LYS A 91 5.82 3.41 -11.61
N TYR A 92 5.10 4.17 -10.78
CA TYR A 92 3.78 4.66 -11.14
C TYR A 92 3.84 5.66 -12.29
N GLU A 93 4.73 6.64 -12.22
CA GLU A 93 4.87 7.64 -13.26
C GLU A 93 5.29 7.03 -14.59
N LYS A 94 6.17 6.03 -14.54
CA LYS A 94 6.63 5.34 -15.75
C LYS A 94 5.53 4.48 -16.37
N GLU A 95 4.81 3.71 -15.55
CA GLU A 95 3.80 2.76 -16.06
C GLU A 95 2.54 3.46 -16.54
N PHE A 96 2.10 4.50 -15.85
CA PHE A 96 0.84 5.17 -16.14
C PHE A 96 1.01 6.55 -16.80
N GLU A 97 2.25 6.93 -17.11
CA GLU A 97 2.57 8.19 -17.79
C GLU A 97 1.91 9.40 -17.12
N THR A 98 1.93 9.42 -15.79
CA THR A 98 1.27 10.44 -14.98
C THR A 98 2.29 11.05 -14.03
N THR A 99 2.30 12.37 -13.89
CA THR A 99 3.12 13.05 -12.89
C THR A 99 2.36 13.15 -11.57
N ILE A 100 2.98 12.67 -10.50
CA ILE A 100 2.41 12.71 -9.15
C ILE A 100 2.84 14.00 -8.47
N ASP A 101 1.88 14.77 -7.98
CA ASP A 101 2.15 16.01 -7.23
C ASP A 101 2.26 15.76 -5.73
N TYR A 102 1.41 14.91 -5.17
CA TYR A 102 1.41 14.58 -3.75
C TYR A 102 1.14 13.11 -3.51
N ILE A 103 1.69 12.59 -2.40
CA ILE A 103 1.38 11.25 -1.90
C ILE A 103 0.66 11.39 -0.56
N VAL A 104 -0.43 10.65 -0.41
CA VAL A 104 -1.08 10.45 0.88
C VAL A 104 -0.89 8.99 1.25
N ASP A 105 -0.02 8.74 2.23
CA ASP A 105 0.29 7.40 2.68
C ASP A 105 -0.55 7.01 3.89
N MET A 106 -1.08 5.80 3.87
CA MET A 106 -1.86 5.26 4.97
C MET A 106 -1.26 3.95 5.45
N ASP A 107 -1.01 3.88 6.75
CA ASP A 107 -0.52 2.65 7.38
C ASP A 107 -1.69 1.72 7.71
N VAL A 108 -1.42 0.42 7.68
CA VAL A 108 -2.38 -0.57 8.16
C VAL A 108 -2.33 -0.60 9.68
N THR A 109 -3.41 -0.15 10.29
CA THR A 109 -3.51 -0.06 11.75
C THR A 109 -4.81 -0.69 12.23
N VAL A 110 -4.86 -1.02 13.52
CA VAL A 110 -6.11 -1.46 14.16
C VAL A 110 -7.05 -0.27 14.22
N PRO A 111 -8.28 -0.43 13.71
CA PRO A 111 -9.28 0.65 13.72
C PRO A 111 -9.65 1.10 15.13
#